data_b842cf75a83169e66cfccdc85d79164f
#
_entry.id   b842cf75a83169e66cfccdc85d79164f
#
_cell.length_a   1.000
_cell.length_b   1.000
_cell.length_c   1.000
_cell.angle_alpha   90.00
_cell.angle_beta   90.00
_cell.angle_gamma   90.00
#
_symmetry.space_group_name_H-M   'P 1'
#
loop_
_entity.id
_entity.type
_entity.pdbx_description
1 polymer ?
#
loop_
_entity_poly.entity_id
_entity_poly.type
_entity_poly.pdbx_seq_one_letter_code
_entity_poly.pdbx_strand_id
1 'polypeptide(L)'
;MKIGMELYYAEGPAIVREIKARGHKIFLDLKLHDIPNTVKKAMAVLTRLDVDMVNLHAAGTKEMMSAAIEGLTRPDGTRPILLAVTQLTSTSEERMHDDLLIEGKIGDVVVHYAQCAKDAGLDGVVCSPLEAGMVKGACGADFLTVTPGIRFADGQAGDQVRITTPERAKEIGSDYIVVGRPITAAEDPVAAYRRCCREFLG
;
A
#
# COMPACT_ATOMS: atom_id res chain seq x y z
N MET A 1 -2.06 -2.23 12.08
CA MET A 1 -0.63 -1.79 12.19
C MET A 1 0.09 -2.09 10.88
N LYS A 2 0.97 -1.21 10.38
CA LYS A 2 1.81 -1.50 9.21
C LYS A 2 3.23 -1.87 9.67
N ILE A 3 3.76 -2.98 9.14
CA ILE A 3 5.15 -3.39 9.32
C ILE A 3 5.85 -3.23 7.97
N GLY A 4 6.80 -2.32 7.88
CA GLY A 4 7.58 -2.07 6.65
C GLY A 4 8.86 -2.92 6.59
N MET A 5 9.59 -2.77 5.47
CA MET A 5 10.83 -3.51 5.20
C MET A 5 11.88 -3.36 6.29
N GLU A 6 12.13 -2.13 6.76
CA GLU A 6 13.16 -1.85 7.78
C GLU A 6 12.94 -2.70 9.03
N LEU A 7 11.75 -2.60 9.63
CA LEU A 7 11.44 -3.35 10.85
C LEU A 7 11.41 -4.87 10.60
N TYR A 8 10.84 -5.29 9.46
CA TYR A 8 10.78 -6.71 9.15
C TYR A 8 12.15 -7.34 8.90
N TYR A 9 13.05 -6.63 8.21
CA TYR A 9 14.41 -7.13 7.98
C TYR A 9 15.28 -7.11 9.24
N ALA A 10 15.03 -6.19 10.17
CA ALA A 10 15.71 -6.16 11.45
C ALA A 10 15.28 -7.30 12.39
N GLU A 11 13.96 -7.54 12.51
CA GLU A 11 13.36 -8.40 13.54
C GLU A 11 12.80 -9.73 13.00
N GLY A 12 12.70 -9.85 11.69
CA GLY A 12 12.16 -11.04 11.03
C GLY A 12 10.67 -11.30 11.34
N PRO A 13 10.23 -12.57 11.16
CA PRO A 13 8.82 -12.95 11.39
C PRO A 13 8.38 -12.85 12.85
N ALA A 14 9.31 -12.73 13.80
CA ALA A 14 9.01 -12.67 15.23
C ALA A 14 8.17 -11.43 15.56
N ILE A 15 8.53 -10.26 15.02
CA ILE A 15 7.80 -9.01 15.26
C ILE A 15 6.35 -9.08 14.75
N VAL A 16 6.12 -9.78 13.64
CA VAL A 16 4.77 -9.96 13.09
C VAL A 16 3.89 -10.72 14.07
N ARG A 17 4.42 -11.85 14.60
CA ARG A 17 3.71 -12.69 15.59
C ARG A 17 3.45 -11.92 16.89
N GLU A 18 4.43 -11.15 17.36
CA GLU A 18 4.30 -10.35 18.57
C GLU A 18 3.18 -9.30 18.45
N ILE A 19 3.17 -8.54 17.36
CA ILE A 19 2.14 -7.54 17.12
C ILE A 19 0.76 -8.19 16.91
N LYS A 20 0.71 -9.33 16.22
CA LYS A 20 -0.52 -10.11 16.05
C LYS A 20 -1.07 -10.61 17.38
N ALA A 21 -0.20 -11.11 18.28
CA ALA A 21 -0.58 -11.57 19.61
C ALA A 21 -1.17 -10.48 20.50
N ARG A 22 -0.88 -9.20 20.21
CA ARG A 22 -1.50 -8.03 20.86
C ARG A 22 -2.88 -7.67 20.29
N GLY A 23 -3.42 -8.48 19.36
CA GLY A 23 -4.76 -8.30 18.78
C GLY A 23 -4.84 -7.32 17.61
N HIS A 24 -3.70 -6.90 17.05
CA HIS A 24 -3.69 -5.96 15.92
C HIS A 24 -3.85 -6.67 14.57
N LYS A 25 -4.59 -6.03 13.67
CA LYS A 25 -4.53 -6.35 12.23
C LYS A 25 -3.23 -5.81 11.63
N ILE A 26 -2.62 -6.59 10.72
CA ILE A 26 -1.30 -6.30 10.17
C ILE A 26 -1.35 -6.12 8.66
N PHE A 27 -0.87 -4.96 8.21
CA PHE A 27 -0.43 -4.74 6.85
C PHE A 27 1.09 -4.97 6.77
N LEU A 28 1.52 -6.08 6.17
CA LEU A 28 2.93 -6.40 5.95
C LEU A 28 3.37 -5.82 4.60
N ASP A 29 4.10 -4.70 4.66
CA ASP A 29 4.42 -3.83 3.54
C ASP A 29 5.86 -4.09 3.04
N LEU A 30 6.06 -5.21 2.33
CA LEU A 30 7.38 -5.66 1.83
C LEU A 30 7.59 -5.39 0.32
N LYS A 31 6.55 -5.02 -0.41
CA LYS A 31 6.61 -4.64 -1.83
C LYS A 31 7.32 -5.67 -2.71
N LEU A 32 6.85 -6.93 -2.67
CA LEU A 32 7.48 -8.02 -3.42
C LEU A 32 7.55 -7.69 -4.92
N HIS A 33 8.72 -7.94 -5.51
CA HIS A 33 8.96 -7.74 -6.93
C HIS A 33 10.07 -8.67 -7.39
N ASP A 34 9.70 -9.75 -8.07
CA ASP A 34 10.60 -10.78 -8.59
C ASP A 34 9.88 -11.58 -9.69
N ILE A 35 10.52 -12.57 -10.27
CA ILE A 35 9.86 -13.46 -11.23
C ILE A 35 8.64 -14.15 -10.60
N PRO A 36 7.61 -14.51 -11.39
CA PRO A 36 6.31 -15.01 -10.88
C PRO A 36 6.42 -16.14 -9.87
N ASN A 37 7.27 -17.16 -10.15
CA ASN A 37 7.43 -18.30 -9.26
C ASN A 37 8.07 -17.94 -7.89
N THR A 38 9.00 -16.99 -7.85
CA THR A 38 9.62 -16.51 -6.61
C THR A 38 8.58 -15.78 -5.77
N VAL A 39 7.81 -14.87 -6.39
CA VAL A 39 6.75 -14.13 -5.69
C VAL A 39 5.67 -15.08 -5.19
N LYS A 40 5.22 -16.06 -5.97
CA LYS A 40 4.29 -17.10 -5.54
C LYS A 40 4.76 -17.81 -4.28
N LYS A 41 6.01 -18.29 -4.27
CA LYS A 41 6.58 -19.00 -3.11
C LYS A 41 6.74 -18.09 -1.89
N ALA A 42 7.16 -16.84 -2.09
CA ALA A 42 7.26 -15.85 -1.02
C ALA A 42 5.88 -15.56 -0.39
N MET A 43 4.85 -15.35 -1.21
CA MET A 43 3.47 -15.14 -0.73
C MET A 43 2.95 -16.33 0.07
N ALA A 44 3.24 -17.58 -0.35
CA ALA A 44 2.89 -18.78 0.41
C ALA A 44 3.58 -18.86 1.79
N VAL A 45 4.76 -18.29 1.94
CA VAL A 45 5.42 -18.15 3.24
C VAL A 45 4.71 -17.09 4.10
N LEU A 46 4.31 -15.95 3.51
CA LEU A 46 3.63 -14.86 4.22
C LEU A 46 2.26 -15.29 4.78
N THR A 47 1.54 -16.21 4.13
CA THR A 47 0.26 -16.73 4.67
C THR A 47 0.40 -17.38 6.05
N ARG A 48 1.57 -17.93 6.37
CA ARG A 48 1.86 -18.57 7.66
C ARG A 48 2.03 -17.59 8.83
N LEU A 49 2.13 -16.30 8.51
CA LEU A 49 2.26 -15.23 9.51
C LEU A 49 0.91 -14.65 9.95
N ASP A 50 -0.19 -15.16 9.39
CA ASP A 50 -1.56 -14.72 9.69
C ASP A 50 -1.73 -13.19 9.56
N VAL A 51 -1.09 -12.60 8.56
CA VAL A 51 -1.24 -11.18 8.24
C VAL A 51 -2.58 -10.91 7.53
N ASP A 52 -3.09 -9.69 7.64
CA ASP A 52 -4.40 -9.33 7.10
C ASP A 52 -4.29 -8.66 5.72
N MET A 53 -3.13 -8.04 5.42
CA MET A 53 -2.88 -7.34 4.16
C MET A 53 -1.41 -7.45 3.80
N VAL A 54 -1.12 -7.63 2.50
CA VAL A 54 0.24 -7.67 1.93
C VAL A 54 0.28 -6.89 0.62
N ASN A 55 1.47 -6.63 0.11
CA ASN A 55 1.62 -5.96 -1.18
C ASN A 55 2.78 -6.49 -2.03
N LEU A 56 2.72 -6.12 -3.29
CA LEU A 56 3.74 -6.32 -4.32
C LEU A 56 3.79 -5.09 -5.24
N HIS A 57 4.73 -5.01 -6.17
CA HIS A 57 4.76 -3.95 -7.18
C HIS A 57 3.94 -4.30 -8.42
N ALA A 58 3.10 -3.37 -8.91
CA ALA A 58 2.32 -3.54 -10.15
C ALA A 58 3.21 -3.69 -11.39
N ALA A 59 4.40 -3.07 -11.37
CA ALA A 59 5.40 -3.16 -12.44
C ALA A 59 5.91 -4.59 -12.72
N GLY A 60 5.64 -5.56 -11.84
CA GLY A 60 5.98 -6.97 -12.04
C GLY A 60 5.11 -7.72 -13.05
N THR A 61 4.17 -7.05 -13.71
CA THR A 61 3.22 -7.57 -14.70
C THR A 61 2.05 -8.38 -14.12
N LYS A 62 1.03 -8.61 -14.95
CA LYS A 62 -0.16 -9.39 -14.57
C LYS A 62 0.20 -10.83 -14.19
N GLU A 63 1.18 -11.43 -14.86
CA GLU A 63 1.62 -12.79 -14.58
C GLU A 63 2.19 -12.95 -13.17
N MET A 64 3.05 -12.02 -12.74
CA MET A 64 3.58 -12.00 -11.37
C MET A 64 2.45 -11.78 -10.34
N MET A 65 1.52 -10.87 -10.63
CA MET A 65 0.40 -10.57 -9.74
C MET A 65 -0.56 -11.78 -9.58
N SER A 66 -0.87 -12.48 -10.67
CA SER A 66 -1.69 -13.70 -10.65
C SER A 66 -0.99 -14.83 -9.89
N ALA A 67 0.30 -15.02 -10.11
CA ALA A 67 1.10 -16.00 -9.37
C ALA A 67 1.16 -15.70 -7.87
N ALA A 68 1.16 -14.41 -7.50
CA ALA A 68 1.09 -13.98 -6.09
C ALA A 68 -0.23 -14.41 -5.43
N ILE A 69 -1.37 -14.26 -6.12
CA ILE A 69 -2.69 -14.73 -5.64
C ILE A 69 -2.67 -16.24 -5.39
N GLU A 70 -2.16 -17.02 -6.36
CA GLU A 70 -2.06 -18.47 -6.20
C GLU A 70 -1.26 -18.85 -4.95
N GLY A 71 -0.11 -18.18 -4.70
CA GLY A 71 0.72 -18.42 -3.53
C GLY A 71 0.07 -17.99 -2.24
N LEU A 72 -0.72 -16.90 -2.27
CA LEU A 72 -1.34 -16.29 -1.08
C LEU A 72 -2.63 -17.00 -0.66
N THR A 73 -3.28 -17.73 -1.57
CA THR A 73 -4.55 -18.42 -1.32
C THR A 73 -4.32 -19.68 -0.47
N ARG A 74 -5.00 -19.77 0.65
CA ARG A 74 -4.97 -20.92 1.55
C ARG A 74 -5.79 -22.08 0.98
N PRO A 75 -5.61 -23.32 1.51
CA PRO A 75 -6.38 -24.47 1.06
C PRO A 75 -7.90 -24.34 1.20
N ASP A 76 -8.36 -23.50 2.14
CA ASP A 76 -9.78 -23.19 2.34
C ASP A 76 -10.31 -22.09 1.42
N GLY A 77 -9.50 -21.59 0.49
CA GLY A 77 -9.83 -20.52 -0.44
C GLY A 77 -9.70 -19.10 0.12
N THR A 78 -9.40 -18.94 1.40
CA THR A 78 -9.19 -17.61 2.01
C THR A 78 -7.79 -17.07 1.72
N ARG A 79 -7.65 -15.75 1.71
CA ARG A 79 -6.34 -15.08 1.62
C ARG A 79 -6.37 -13.69 2.29
N PRO A 80 -5.21 -13.14 2.68
CA PRO A 80 -5.08 -11.74 3.02
C PRO A 80 -5.44 -10.83 1.83
N ILE A 81 -5.77 -9.58 2.12
CA ILE A 81 -5.89 -8.54 1.08
C ILE A 81 -4.54 -8.39 0.37
N LEU A 82 -4.56 -8.43 -0.96
CA LEU A 82 -3.38 -8.23 -1.80
C LEU A 82 -3.47 -6.91 -2.58
N LEU A 83 -2.49 -6.05 -2.38
CA LEU A 83 -2.41 -4.74 -3.03
C LEU A 83 -1.24 -4.67 -4.01
N ALA A 84 -1.41 -3.97 -5.12
CA ALA A 84 -0.31 -3.61 -6.01
C ALA A 84 0.14 -2.16 -5.74
N VAL A 85 1.43 -1.97 -5.50
CA VAL A 85 2.04 -0.64 -5.43
C VAL A 85 2.19 -0.11 -6.86
N THR A 86 1.58 1.03 -7.15
CA THR A 86 1.63 1.70 -8.45
C THR A 86 2.93 2.51 -8.58
N GLN A 87 2.85 3.85 -8.60
CA GLN A 87 4.04 4.71 -8.53
C GLN A 87 4.24 5.22 -7.10
N LEU A 88 5.48 5.17 -6.60
CA LEU A 88 5.82 5.63 -5.26
C LEU A 88 5.54 7.15 -5.13
N THR A 89 5.08 7.60 -3.98
CA THR A 89 4.77 9.02 -3.73
C THR A 89 6.00 9.93 -3.75
N SER A 90 7.20 9.38 -3.75
CA SER A 90 8.48 10.07 -3.99
C SER A 90 8.85 10.21 -5.47
N THR A 91 8.16 9.50 -6.39
CA THR A 91 8.40 9.56 -7.83
C THR A 91 7.65 10.74 -8.41
N SER A 92 8.35 11.71 -9.01
CA SER A 92 7.78 12.74 -9.85
C SER A 92 7.56 12.23 -11.27
N GLU A 93 6.75 12.95 -12.07
CA GLU A 93 6.55 12.63 -13.49
C GLU A 93 7.86 12.70 -14.27
N GLU A 94 8.70 13.70 -13.99
CA GLU A 94 10.03 13.85 -14.59
C GLU A 94 10.91 12.61 -14.32
N ARG A 95 11.01 12.17 -13.05
CA ARG A 95 11.77 10.96 -12.70
C ARG A 95 11.20 9.69 -13.31
N MET A 96 9.88 9.63 -13.46
CA MET A 96 9.23 8.50 -14.14
C MET A 96 9.64 8.44 -15.61
N HIS A 97 9.74 9.59 -16.28
CA HIS A 97 10.21 9.65 -17.67
C HIS A 97 11.71 9.33 -17.77
N ASP A 98 12.53 10.02 -17.00
CA ASP A 98 13.99 10.00 -17.18
C ASP A 98 14.66 8.74 -16.61
N ASP A 99 14.25 8.30 -15.41
CA ASP A 99 14.88 7.17 -14.73
C ASP A 99 14.23 5.83 -15.07
N LEU A 100 12.90 5.81 -15.28
CA LEU A 100 12.15 4.58 -15.56
C LEU A 100 11.78 4.40 -17.02
N LEU A 101 11.98 5.42 -17.87
CA LEU A 101 11.61 5.43 -19.29
C LEU A 101 10.11 5.12 -19.52
N ILE A 102 9.26 5.55 -18.59
CA ILE A 102 7.81 5.41 -18.70
C ILE A 102 7.23 6.74 -19.16
N GLU A 103 6.72 6.77 -20.38
CA GLU A 103 6.09 7.94 -20.97
C GLU A 103 4.66 8.19 -20.44
N GLY A 104 4.14 9.41 -20.66
CA GLY A 104 2.79 9.81 -20.32
C GLY A 104 2.67 10.46 -18.95
N LYS A 105 1.45 10.82 -18.57
CA LYS A 105 1.17 11.44 -17.27
C LYS A 105 1.19 10.40 -16.16
N ILE A 106 1.77 10.76 -15.03
CA ILE A 106 1.88 9.84 -13.89
C ILE A 106 0.52 9.30 -13.42
N GLY A 107 -0.54 10.11 -13.47
CA GLY A 107 -1.90 9.67 -13.15
C GLY A 107 -2.43 8.60 -14.09
N ASP A 108 -2.15 8.72 -15.40
CA ASP A 108 -2.58 7.72 -16.40
C ASP A 108 -1.83 6.39 -16.21
N VAL A 109 -0.54 6.45 -15.90
CA VAL A 109 0.28 5.27 -15.56
C VAL A 109 -0.23 4.59 -14.30
N VAL A 110 -0.59 5.35 -13.26
CA VAL A 110 -1.18 4.81 -12.03
C VAL A 110 -2.51 4.10 -12.31
N VAL A 111 -3.39 4.71 -13.11
CA VAL A 111 -4.67 4.10 -13.52
C VAL A 111 -4.43 2.82 -14.32
N HIS A 112 -3.49 2.83 -15.26
CA HIS A 112 -3.13 1.64 -16.03
C HIS A 112 -2.65 0.49 -15.12
N TYR A 113 -1.77 0.77 -14.17
CA TYR A 113 -1.32 -0.22 -13.19
C TYR A 113 -2.46 -0.74 -12.31
N ALA A 114 -3.39 0.13 -11.91
CA ALA A 114 -4.56 -0.27 -11.13
C ALA A 114 -5.50 -1.20 -11.93
N GLN A 115 -5.71 -0.91 -13.21
CA GLN A 115 -6.48 -1.78 -14.11
C GLN A 115 -5.80 -3.14 -14.30
N CYS A 116 -4.48 -3.17 -14.51
CA CYS A 116 -3.70 -4.42 -14.58
C CYS A 116 -3.81 -5.24 -13.29
N ALA A 117 -3.76 -4.59 -12.13
CA ALA A 117 -3.92 -5.25 -10.83
C ALA A 117 -5.35 -5.82 -10.66
N LYS A 118 -6.37 -5.07 -11.04
CA LYS A 118 -7.76 -5.54 -11.03
C LYS A 118 -7.97 -6.73 -11.96
N ASP A 119 -7.46 -6.67 -13.20
CA ASP A 119 -7.54 -7.76 -14.18
C ASP A 119 -6.83 -9.03 -13.69
N ALA A 120 -5.74 -8.89 -12.93
CA ALA A 120 -5.04 -10.00 -12.30
C ALA A 120 -5.76 -10.56 -11.06
N GLY A 121 -6.84 -9.90 -10.57
CA GLY A 121 -7.66 -10.36 -9.46
C GLY A 121 -7.21 -9.83 -8.08
N LEU A 122 -6.42 -8.77 -8.01
CA LEU A 122 -6.04 -8.14 -6.76
C LEU A 122 -7.20 -7.34 -6.15
N ASP A 123 -7.12 -7.06 -4.86
CA ASP A 123 -8.18 -6.37 -4.11
C ASP A 123 -8.08 -4.84 -4.21
N GLY A 124 -6.91 -4.31 -4.59
CA GLY A 124 -6.69 -2.87 -4.64
C GLY A 124 -5.25 -2.49 -4.94
N VAL A 125 -4.97 -1.21 -4.75
CA VAL A 125 -3.63 -0.62 -4.98
C VAL A 125 -3.17 0.26 -3.84
N VAL A 126 -1.84 0.44 -3.76
CA VAL A 126 -1.20 1.54 -3.05
C VAL A 126 -0.90 2.63 -4.07
N CYS A 127 -1.48 3.81 -3.89
CA CYS A 127 -1.31 4.98 -4.77
C CYS A 127 -1.26 6.27 -3.95
N SER A 128 -0.92 7.41 -4.55
CA SER A 128 -1.08 8.70 -3.87
C SER A 128 -2.57 8.98 -3.61
N PRO A 129 -2.92 9.67 -2.50
CA PRO A 129 -4.30 10.13 -2.28
C PRO A 129 -4.86 10.93 -3.46
N LEU A 130 -4.01 11.71 -4.14
CA LEU A 130 -4.40 12.52 -5.30
C LEU A 130 -4.93 11.70 -6.49
N GLU A 131 -4.60 10.41 -6.54
CA GLU A 131 -4.98 9.48 -7.61
C GLU A 131 -6.15 8.57 -7.21
N ALA A 132 -6.53 8.53 -5.92
CA ALA A 132 -7.55 7.60 -5.42
C ALA A 132 -8.88 7.73 -6.17
N GLY A 133 -9.36 8.95 -6.43
CA GLY A 133 -10.59 9.18 -7.20
C GLY A 133 -10.50 8.67 -8.65
N MET A 134 -9.35 8.83 -9.31
CA MET A 134 -9.12 8.34 -10.67
C MET A 134 -9.13 6.80 -10.69
N VAL A 135 -8.48 6.17 -9.72
CA VAL A 135 -8.47 4.70 -9.55
C VAL A 135 -9.89 4.18 -9.31
N LYS A 136 -10.66 4.82 -8.43
CA LYS A 136 -12.07 4.46 -8.18
C LYS A 136 -12.93 4.59 -9.45
N GLY A 137 -12.73 5.66 -10.22
CA GLY A 137 -13.42 5.87 -11.49
C GLY A 137 -13.14 4.78 -12.52
N ALA A 138 -11.89 4.32 -12.61
CA ALA A 138 -11.44 3.32 -13.60
C ALA A 138 -11.69 1.87 -13.15
N CYS A 139 -11.55 1.60 -11.85
CA CYS A 139 -11.59 0.23 -11.31
C CYS A 139 -12.87 -0.09 -10.53
N GLY A 140 -13.73 0.90 -10.26
CA GLY A 140 -14.96 0.74 -9.48
C GLY A 140 -14.75 1.05 -7.99
N ALA A 141 -15.88 1.33 -7.31
CA ALA A 141 -15.88 1.81 -5.92
C ALA A 141 -15.33 0.79 -4.91
N ASP A 142 -15.47 -0.50 -5.17
CA ASP A 142 -15.04 -1.58 -4.29
C ASP A 142 -13.54 -1.91 -4.41
N PHE A 143 -12.85 -1.40 -5.45
CA PHE A 143 -11.42 -1.62 -5.63
C PHE A 143 -10.64 -0.74 -4.65
N LEU A 144 -9.94 -1.35 -3.69
CA LEU A 144 -9.35 -0.65 -2.55
C LEU A 144 -8.22 0.30 -2.95
N THR A 145 -8.21 1.46 -2.30
CA THR A 145 -7.11 2.43 -2.37
C THR A 145 -6.49 2.62 -0.99
N VAL A 146 -5.21 2.29 -0.88
CA VAL A 146 -4.40 2.46 0.34
C VAL A 146 -3.37 3.54 0.07
N THR A 147 -3.44 4.66 0.79
CA THR A 147 -2.73 5.88 0.40
C THR A 147 -1.74 6.35 1.46
N PRO A 148 -0.42 6.25 1.19
CA PRO A 148 0.63 6.95 1.93
C PRO A 148 0.72 8.42 1.52
N GLY A 149 1.68 9.16 2.11
CA GLY A 149 1.85 10.58 1.78
C GLY A 149 0.92 11.49 2.58
N ILE A 150 0.45 11.02 3.73
CA ILE A 150 -0.44 11.78 4.61
C ILE A 150 0.37 12.65 5.56
N ARG A 151 -0.02 13.92 5.67
CA ARG A 151 0.53 14.92 6.60
C ARG A 151 -0.60 15.69 7.24
N PHE A 152 -0.42 16.07 8.50
CA PHE A 152 -1.31 17.07 9.10
C PHE A 152 -1.12 18.44 8.42
N ALA A 153 -2.14 19.29 8.44
CA ALA A 153 -2.09 20.60 7.77
C ALA A 153 -0.95 21.52 8.29
N ASP A 154 -0.55 21.33 9.56
CA ASP A 154 0.54 22.01 10.25
C ASP A 154 1.89 21.27 10.15
N GLY A 155 1.95 20.15 9.40
CA GLY A 155 3.12 19.28 9.29
C GLY A 155 4.03 19.60 8.10
N GLN A 156 5.28 19.08 8.16
CA GLN A 156 6.25 19.20 7.07
C GLN A 156 6.09 18.07 6.03
N ALA A 157 6.31 18.40 4.75
CA ALA A 157 6.23 17.44 3.64
C ALA A 157 7.30 16.33 3.72
N GLY A 158 8.52 16.68 4.15
CA GLY A 158 9.67 15.77 4.17
C GLY A 158 10.09 15.35 2.76
N ASP A 159 10.34 14.06 2.56
CA ASP A 159 10.74 13.41 1.30
C ASP A 159 9.58 13.07 0.35
N GLN A 160 8.35 13.40 0.75
CA GLN A 160 7.15 13.10 -0.04
C GLN A 160 6.81 14.28 -0.95
N VAL A 161 6.56 14.02 -2.24
CA VAL A 161 6.20 15.03 -3.24
C VAL A 161 4.68 15.16 -3.38
N ARG A 162 3.95 14.03 -3.31
CA ARG A 162 2.50 13.97 -3.49
C ARG A 162 1.82 13.68 -2.15
N ILE A 163 1.52 14.76 -1.40
CA ILE A 163 0.97 14.70 -0.04
C ILE A 163 -0.43 15.30 0.05
N THR A 164 -1.18 14.91 1.08
CA THR A 164 -2.46 15.54 1.45
C THR A 164 -2.77 15.34 2.94
N THR A 165 -3.84 15.97 3.45
CA THR A 165 -4.30 15.78 4.82
C THR A 165 -5.19 14.54 4.97
N PRO A 166 -5.41 14.03 6.21
CA PRO A 166 -6.32 12.91 6.42
C PRO A 166 -7.74 13.16 5.91
N GLU A 167 -8.33 14.34 6.22
CA GLU A 167 -9.66 14.71 5.75
C GLU A 167 -9.74 14.71 4.23
N ARG A 168 -8.77 15.37 3.59
CA ARG A 168 -8.75 15.46 2.13
C ARG A 168 -8.57 14.10 1.47
N ALA A 169 -7.77 13.21 2.05
CA ALA A 169 -7.62 11.83 1.57
C ALA A 169 -8.97 11.09 1.60
N LYS A 170 -9.76 11.26 2.67
CA LYS A 170 -11.10 10.72 2.79
C LYS A 170 -12.04 11.24 1.69
N GLU A 171 -12.07 12.56 1.49
CA GLU A 171 -12.91 13.22 0.48
C GLU A 171 -12.59 12.75 -0.95
N ILE A 172 -11.32 12.51 -1.27
CA ILE A 172 -10.87 12.05 -2.59
C ILE A 172 -11.19 10.56 -2.81
N GLY A 173 -11.48 9.78 -1.75
CA GLY A 173 -11.90 8.39 -1.87
C GLY A 173 -10.85 7.36 -1.43
N SER A 174 -9.90 7.74 -0.55
CA SER A 174 -9.01 6.77 0.09
C SER A 174 -9.80 5.86 1.05
N ASP A 175 -9.67 4.53 0.91
CA ASP A 175 -10.26 3.57 1.85
C ASP A 175 -9.41 3.42 3.11
N TYR A 176 -8.09 3.43 2.94
CA TYR A 176 -7.11 3.38 4.03
C TYR A 176 -6.02 4.42 3.81
N ILE A 177 -5.52 4.98 4.89
CA ILE A 177 -4.36 5.87 4.88
C ILE A 177 -3.18 5.25 5.62
N VAL A 178 -1.96 5.51 5.13
CA VAL A 178 -0.73 5.09 5.79
C VAL A 178 -0.02 6.31 6.34
N VAL A 179 0.03 6.41 7.68
CA VAL A 179 0.62 7.54 8.39
C VAL A 179 1.81 7.04 9.22
N GLY A 180 3.01 7.43 8.84
CA GLY A 180 4.25 7.07 9.55
C GLY A 180 4.70 8.19 10.48
N ARG A 181 5.74 8.92 10.07
CA ARG A 181 6.41 9.97 10.87
C ARG A 181 5.48 10.98 11.55
N PRO A 182 4.36 11.46 10.97
CA PRO A 182 3.43 12.33 11.67
C PRO A 182 2.87 11.74 12.98
N ILE A 183 2.90 10.42 13.13
CA ILE A 183 2.52 9.72 14.37
C ILE A 183 3.76 9.25 15.12
N THR A 184 4.66 8.49 14.45
CA THR A 184 5.76 7.79 15.13
C THR A 184 6.87 8.70 15.65
N ALA A 185 7.03 9.90 15.05
CA ALA A 185 7.98 10.92 15.47
C ALA A 185 7.32 12.10 16.19
N ALA A 186 6.03 12.02 16.53
CA ALA A 186 5.34 13.03 17.31
C ALA A 186 5.80 12.96 18.78
N GLU A 187 5.78 14.10 19.48
CA GLU A 187 6.04 14.18 20.91
C GLU A 187 5.07 13.29 21.71
N ASP A 188 3.78 13.29 21.33
CA ASP A 188 2.77 12.34 21.82
C ASP A 188 2.19 11.53 20.64
N PRO A 189 2.72 10.32 20.36
CA PRO A 189 2.24 9.47 19.27
C PRO A 189 0.78 9.04 19.44
N VAL A 190 0.29 8.90 20.68
CA VAL A 190 -1.10 8.48 20.94
C VAL A 190 -2.06 9.61 20.60
N ALA A 191 -1.75 10.84 21.00
CA ALA A 191 -2.55 12.02 20.64
C ALA A 191 -2.55 12.25 19.12
N ALA A 192 -1.39 12.11 18.47
CA ALA A 192 -1.27 12.22 17.01
C ALA A 192 -2.09 11.13 16.27
N TYR A 193 -2.06 9.88 16.74
CA TYR A 193 -2.88 8.82 16.19
C TYR A 193 -4.38 9.11 16.35
N ARG A 194 -4.81 9.54 17.53
CA ARG A 194 -6.22 9.90 17.79
C ARG A 194 -6.67 11.08 16.92
N ARG A 195 -5.80 12.09 16.73
CA ARG A 195 -6.04 13.20 15.81
C ARG A 195 -6.25 12.68 14.39
N CYS A 196 -5.35 11.84 13.90
CA CYS A 196 -5.44 11.26 12.57
C CYS A 196 -6.75 10.49 12.36
N CYS A 197 -7.18 9.69 13.36
CA CYS A 197 -8.45 8.98 13.30
C CYS A 197 -9.64 9.94 13.20
N ARG A 198 -9.68 11.00 14.01
CA ARG A 198 -10.77 12.01 13.94
C ARG A 198 -10.80 12.70 12.58
N GLU A 199 -9.65 13.13 12.08
CA GLU A 199 -9.56 13.85 10.80
C GLU A 199 -9.92 12.96 9.60
N PHE A 200 -9.67 11.64 9.66
CA PHE A 200 -9.96 10.73 8.56
C PHE A 200 -11.36 10.11 8.64
N LEU A 201 -11.86 9.80 9.83
CA LEU A 201 -13.13 9.09 10.00
C LEU A 201 -14.33 10.03 10.23
N GLY A 202 -14.09 11.24 10.76
CA GLY A 202 -15.08 12.22 11.16
C GLY A 202 -15.43 12.10 12.64
#